data_670e7427d909857df44f6877ab488344
#
_entry.id   670e7427d909857df44f6877ab488344
#
_cell.length_a   1.000
_cell.length_b   1.000
_cell.length_c   1.000
_cell.angle_alpha   90.00
_cell.angle_beta   90.00
_cell.angle_gamma   90.00
#
_symmetry.space_group_name_H-M   'P 1'
#
loop_
_entity.id
_entity.type
_entity.pdbx_description
1 polymer ?
#
loop_
_entity_poly.entity_id
_entity_poly.type
_entity_poly.pdbx_seq_one_letter_code
_entity_poly.pdbx_strand_id
1 'polypeptide(L)'
;TIFPEYDWVKEILGDKAEATELTMLLDNGVDLHSYQPTADDIVKISDCDIFIYVGGESDKWVDDALKEAANKDMKAINLLDVLGDSVKTEETVEGMQEIEHDHDHSKEVSTFEDDEVQDRSLSDWAGDWHSAYPFALDGTLDDAFAAMAEEGEMTADEYKTYYQNGYKTDITNIDIKGDHIEFTYEDGKKVGSDYRYVGYYIQNWSTGTKAAMYRFEAADKDPGAPIYIEFNDHMIEPAAAEHFHIRMSNESFDAIVDPEDSWPTFFPADMTGEEICEHMEGHDHEHEEEADEHVWLSLKNAETLVGAISDALQELDSDNKDTYAANTSAYIEKLSALDGEYQSAVDGAAHKTLLFGDRFPFRYLVDDYGLSYYAAFAGCSAESEASFETVS
;
A
#
# COMPACT_ATOMS: atom_id res chain seq x y z
N THR A 1 -12.05 -13.55 0.95
CA THR A 1 -11.83 -12.36 1.81
C THR A 1 -13.10 -11.53 1.96
N ILE A 2 -13.74 -11.07 0.88
CA ILE A 2 -14.87 -10.13 0.87
C ILE A 2 -16.23 -10.82 0.73
N PHE A 3 -17.33 -10.06 0.98
CA PHE A 3 -18.70 -10.59 0.92
C PHE A 3 -19.09 -11.17 -0.46
N PRO A 4 -18.78 -10.58 -1.62
CA PRO A 4 -19.12 -11.17 -2.91
C PRO A 4 -18.60 -12.59 -3.08
N GLU A 5 -17.34 -12.84 -2.74
CA GLU A 5 -16.71 -14.18 -2.79
C GLU A 5 -17.42 -15.18 -1.90
N TYR A 6 -17.73 -14.78 -0.67
CA TYR A 6 -18.47 -15.60 0.29
C TYR A 6 -19.86 -15.97 -0.23
N ASP A 7 -20.58 -15.02 -0.81
CA ASP A 7 -21.91 -15.23 -1.36
C ASP A 7 -21.87 -16.15 -2.59
N TRP A 8 -20.91 -15.94 -3.50
CA TRP A 8 -20.72 -16.78 -4.67
C TRP A 8 -20.45 -18.25 -4.29
N VAL A 9 -19.53 -18.49 -3.37
CA VAL A 9 -19.26 -19.84 -2.86
C VAL A 9 -20.53 -20.46 -2.28
N LYS A 10 -21.29 -19.70 -1.51
CA LYS A 10 -22.55 -20.15 -0.90
C LYS A 10 -23.63 -20.51 -1.93
N GLU A 11 -23.78 -19.70 -2.96
CA GLU A 11 -24.72 -19.96 -4.06
C GLU A 11 -24.31 -21.22 -4.86
N ILE A 12 -23.00 -21.42 -5.12
CA ILE A 12 -22.47 -22.61 -5.80
C ILE A 12 -22.71 -23.87 -4.96
N LEU A 13 -22.41 -23.83 -3.67
CA LEU A 13 -22.59 -24.97 -2.76
C LEU A 13 -24.07 -25.31 -2.56
N GLY A 14 -24.98 -24.32 -2.59
CA GLY A 14 -26.41 -24.50 -2.32
C GLY A 14 -26.64 -25.19 -0.98
N ASP A 15 -27.41 -26.29 -0.95
CA ASP A 15 -27.71 -27.04 0.27
C ASP A 15 -26.47 -27.65 0.96
N LYS A 16 -25.33 -27.70 0.27
CA LYS A 16 -24.06 -28.18 0.82
C LYS A 16 -23.35 -27.13 1.70
N ALA A 17 -23.72 -25.88 1.58
CA ALA A 17 -23.13 -24.80 2.37
C ALA A 17 -23.29 -25.03 3.89
N GLU A 18 -24.40 -25.68 4.33
CA GLU A 18 -24.61 -26.01 5.76
C GLU A 18 -23.62 -27.05 6.30
N ALA A 19 -23.03 -27.85 5.41
CA ALA A 19 -22.06 -28.89 5.75
C ALA A 19 -20.60 -28.48 5.49
N THR A 20 -20.39 -27.26 5.01
CA THR A 20 -19.07 -26.68 4.65
C THR A 20 -18.73 -25.58 5.65
N GLU A 21 -17.52 -25.55 6.14
CA GLU A 21 -17.04 -24.44 6.96
C GLU A 21 -16.68 -23.28 6.01
N LEU A 22 -17.44 -22.20 6.08
CA LEU A 22 -17.23 -20.98 5.31
C LEU A 22 -16.86 -19.84 6.24
N THR A 23 -15.72 -19.22 5.99
CA THR A 23 -15.25 -18.03 6.72
C THR A 23 -15.17 -16.85 5.78
N MET A 24 -15.74 -15.72 6.18
CA MET A 24 -15.51 -14.41 5.56
C MET A 24 -14.57 -13.63 6.47
N LEU A 25 -13.43 -13.18 5.96
CA LEU A 25 -12.43 -12.49 6.79
C LEU A 25 -12.89 -11.07 7.13
N LEU A 26 -13.44 -10.35 6.16
CA LEU A 26 -13.94 -8.97 6.35
C LEU A 26 -15.39 -8.97 6.79
N ASP A 27 -15.68 -9.51 7.98
CA ASP A 27 -17.05 -9.76 8.45
C ASP A 27 -17.70 -8.59 9.23
N ASN A 28 -16.92 -7.60 9.67
CA ASN A 28 -17.38 -6.52 10.57
C ASN A 28 -17.40 -5.13 9.92
N GLY A 29 -17.51 -5.04 8.60
CA GLY A 29 -17.51 -3.77 7.88
C GLY A 29 -16.12 -3.11 7.80
N VAL A 30 -15.09 -3.92 7.91
CA VAL A 30 -13.70 -3.51 7.66
C VAL A 30 -13.55 -3.26 6.16
N ASP A 31 -12.89 -2.17 5.81
CA ASP A 31 -12.55 -1.83 4.43
C ASP A 31 -11.44 -2.76 3.93
N LEU A 32 -11.54 -3.23 2.68
CA LEU A 32 -10.54 -4.09 2.05
C LEU A 32 -9.14 -3.43 2.07
N HIS A 33 -9.08 -2.14 1.73
CA HIS A 33 -7.84 -1.38 1.60
C HIS A 33 -7.11 -1.10 2.93
N SER A 34 -7.78 -1.33 4.07
CA SER A 34 -7.20 -1.16 5.40
C SER A 34 -7.15 -2.46 6.21
N TYR A 35 -7.51 -3.60 5.59
CA TYR A 35 -7.55 -4.88 6.28
C TYR A 35 -6.16 -5.42 6.58
N GLN A 36 -5.95 -5.82 7.82
CA GLN A 36 -4.76 -6.56 8.26
C GLN A 36 -5.21 -7.87 8.91
N PRO A 37 -4.72 -9.03 8.45
CA PRO A 37 -5.14 -10.31 8.98
C PRO A 37 -4.69 -10.50 10.43
N THR A 38 -5.59 -11.03 11.25
CA THR A 38 -5.24 -11.43 12.61
C THR A 38 -4.53 -12.78 12.62
N ALA A 39 -3.85 -13.12 13.72
CA ALA A 39 -3.24 -14.44 13.87
C ALA A 39 -4.25 -15.59 13.70
N ASP A 40 -5.51 -15.39 14.12
CA ASP A 40 -6.59 -16.38 13.95
C ASP A 40 -6.98 -16.53 12.48
N ASP A 41 -6.95 -15.45 11.70
CA ASP A 41 -7.22 -15.49 10.25
C ASP A 41 -6.12 -16.24 9.51
N ILE A 42 -4.86 -15.98 9.83
CA ILE A 42 -3.72 -16.72 9.27
C ILE A 42 -3.84 -18.23 9.55
N VAL A 43 -4.28 -18.63 10.76
CA VAL A 43 -4.49 -20.06 11.07
C VAL A 43 -5.61 -20.65 10.20
N LYS A 44 -6.74 -19.95 10.01
CA LYS A 44 -7.84 -20.42 9.17
C LYS A 44 -7.42 -20.55 7.70
N ILE A 45 -6.69 -19.55 7.18
CA ILE A 45 -6.13 -19.60 5.83
C ILE A 45 -5.17 -20.78 5.70
N SER A 46 -4.28 -20.98 6.67
CA SER A 46 -3.27 -22.02 6.64
C SER A 46 -3.86 -23.44 6.53
N ASP A 47 -5.05 -23.67 7.08
CA ASP A 47 -5.68 -25.00 7.20
C ASP A 47 -6.81 -25.21 6.16
N CYS A 48 -7.26 -24.19 5.42
CA CYS A 48 -8.40 -24.31 4.51
C CYS A 48 -8.06 -25.14 3.24
N ASP A 49 -9.09 -25.64 2.56
CA ASP A 49 -8.96 -26.36 1.27
C ASP A 49 -8.98 -25.40 0.08
N ILE A 50 -9.64 -24.24 0.23
CA ILE A 50 -9.71 -23.19 -0.78
C ILE A 50 -9.65 -21.83 -0.10
N PHE A 51 -8.81 -20.95 -0.63
CA PHE A 51 -8.71 -19.55 -0.23
C PHE A 51 -8.95 -18.65 -1.44
N ILE A 52 -9.89 -17.73 -1.33
CA ILE A 52 -10.28 -16.80 -2.39
C ILE A 52 -10.02 -15.39 -1.91
N TYR A 53 -9.33 -14.61 -2.73
CA TYR A 53 -8.93 -13.25 -2.43
C TYR A 53 -8.93 -12.40 -3.70
N VAL A 54 -9.03 -11.09 -3.54
CA VAL A 54 -9.13 -10.16 -4.67
C VAL A 54 -7.82 -10.09 -5.44
N GLY A 55 -6.72 -9.94 -4.75
CA GLY A 55 -5.41 -9.59 -5.31
C GLY A 55 -5.17 -8.08 -5.26
N GLY A 56 -4.10 -7.61 -5.90
CA GLY A 56 -3.72 -6.20 -5.88
C GLY A 56 -3.00 -5.78 -4.59
N GLU A 57 -2.91 -4.47 -4.40
CA GLU A 57 -2.21 -3.84 -3.27
C GLU A 57 -2.77 -4.27 -1.91
N SER A 58 -4.11 -4.30 -1.78
CA SER A 58 -4.79 -4.63 -0.53
C SER A 58 -4.53 -6.06 -0.06
N ASP A 59 -4.14 -6.96 -0.95
CA ASP A 59 -3.90 -8.37 -0.66
C ASP A 59 -2.41 -8.78 -0.76
N LYS A 60 -1.46 -7.85 -0.78
CA LYS A 60 0.01 -8.17 -0.79
C LYS A 60 0.43 -9.10 0.35
N TRP A 61 -0.19 -8.99 1.51
CA TRP A 61 0.05 -9.85 2.67
C TRP A 61 -0.26 -11.34 2.40
N VAL A 62 -1.05 -11.65 1.37
CA VAL A 62 -1.49 -13.02 1.04
C VAL A 62 -0.32 -13.89 0.62
N ASP A 63 0.64 -13.37 -0.12
CA ASP A 63 1.80 -14.13 -0.57
C ASP A 63 2.58 -14.73 0.60
N ASP A 64 2.76 -13.99 1.66
CA ASP A 64 3.44 -14.47 2.87
C ASP A 64 2.58 -15.49 3.64
N ALA A 65 1.28 -15.27 3.75
CA ALA A 65 0.36 -16.22 4.34
C ALA A 65 0.36 -17.57 3.59
N LEU A 66 0.39 -17.55 2.26
CA LEU A 66 0.43 -18.75 1.42
C LEU A 66 1.77 -19.52 1.53
N LYS A 67 2.91 -18.82 1.65
CA LYS A 67 4.22 -19.46 1.86
C LYS A 67 4.24 -20.29 3.15
N GLU A 68 3.62 -19.79 4.20
CA GLU A 68 3.59 -20.40 5.54
C GLU A 68 2.42 -21.38 5.74
N ALA A 69 1.47 -21.50 4.79
CA ALA A 69 0.29 -22.35 4.90
C ALA A 69 0.66 -23.80 5.17
N ALA A 70 -0.04 -24.45 6.13
CA ALA A 70 0.16 -25.84 6.51
C ALA A 70 -0.41 -26.80 5.45
N ASN A 71 -1.59 -26.47 4.90
CA ASN A 71 -2.20 -27.24 3.80
C ASN A 71 -1.55 -26.87 2.47
N LYS A 72 -0.61 -27.68 2.00
CA LYS A 72 0.08 -27.48 0.72
C LYS A 72 -0.75 -27.87 -0.52
N ASP A 73 -1.88 -28.51 -0.32
CA ASP A 73 -2.83 -28.88 -1.38
C ASP A 73 -3.98 -27.86 -1.50
N MET A 74 -3.94 -26.78 -0.70
CA MET A 74 -4.90 -25.67 -0.76
C MET A 74 -4.93 -25.04 -2.15
N LYS A 75 -6.14 -24.75 -2.63
CA LYS A 75 -6.35 -23.96 -3.85
C LYS A 75 -6.46 -22.49 -3.48
N ALA A 76 -5.50 -21.68 -3.88
CA ALA A 76 -5.58 -20.23 -3.81
C ALA A 76 -6.16 -19.68 -5.13
N ILE A 77 -7.16 -18.81 -5.06
CA ILE A 77 -7.77 -18.14 -6.21
C ILE A 77 -7.63 -16.63 -6.03
N ASN A 78 -6.78 -16.03 -6.83
CA ASN A 78 -6.65 -14.60 -7.00
C ASN A 78 -7.66 -14.15 -8.09
N LEU A 79 -8.60 -13.25 -7.74
CA LEU A 79 -9.64 -12.81 -8.68
C LEU A 79 -9.05 -12.00 -9.84
N LEU A 80 -8.03 -11.16 -9.58
CA LEU A 80 -7.36 -10.40 -10.64
C LEU A 80 -6.67 -11.34 -11.63
N ASP A 81 -5.96 -12.36 -11.14
CA ASP A 81 -5.31 -13.36 -11.99
C ASP A 81 -6.30 -14.13 -12.88
N VAL A 82 -7.48 -14.46 -12.33
CA VAL A 82 -8.55 -15.13 -13.09
C VAL A 82 -9.05 -14.26 -14.23
N LEU A 83 -9.12 -12.95 -14.04
CA LEU A 83 -9.60 -12.00 -15.04
C LEU A 83 -8.51 -11.61 -16.06
N GLY A 84 -7.23 -11.65 -15.67
CA GLY A 84 -6.11 -11.34 -16.55
C GLY A 84 -6.30 -10.04 -17.31
N ASP A 85 -6.22 -10.09 -18.65
CA ASP A 85 -6.35 -8.90 -19.53
C ASP A 85 -7.67 -8.12 -19.37
N SER A 86 -8.63 -8.60 -18.60
CA SER A 86 -9.89 -7.89 -18.29
C SER A 86 -9.80 -7.00 -17.07
N VAL A 87 -8.71 -7.09 -16.33
CA VAL A 87 -8.43 -6.19 -15.20
C VAL A 87 -8.20 -4.80 -15.75
N LYS A 88 -8.80 -3.82 -15.08
CA LYS A 88 -8.65 -2.40 -15.40
C LYS A 88 -7.73 -1.78 -14.37
N THR A 89 -7.04 -0.76 -14.82
CA THR A 89 -6.25 0.09 -13.96
C THR A 89 -7.10 1.18 -13.34
N GLU A 90 -6.72 1.66 -12.20
CA GLU A 90 -7.31 2.87 -11.65
C GLU A 90 -7.14 4.03 -12.63
N GLU A 91 -8.12 4.89 -12.70
CA GLU A 91 -8.11 6.04 -13.59
C GLU A 91 -8.40 7.31 -12.77
N THR A 92 -7.52 8.27 -12.86
CA THR A 92 -7.79 9.62 -12.37
C THR A 92 -8.49 10.41 -13.46
N VAL A 93 -9.71 10.90 -13.20
CA VAL A 93 -10.46 11.75 -14.14
C VAL A 93 -10.51 13.18 -13.68
N GLU A 94 -10.78 14.12 -14.63
CA GLU A 94 -10.90 15.56 -14.34
C GLU A 94 -11.89 15.79 -13.18
N GLY A 95 -11.42 16.43 -12.11
CA GLY A 95 -12.18 16.72 -10.88
C GLY A 95 -11.96 15.74 -9.73
N MET A 96 -11.25 14.64 -9.94
CA MET A 96 -10.71 13.85 -8.85
C MET A 96 -9.58 14.62 -8.18
N GLN A 97 -9.47 14.48 -6.87
CA GLN A 97 -8.26 14.83 -6.17
C GLN A 97 -7.20 13.86 -6.68
N GLU A 98 -6.19 14.38 -7.34
CA GLU A 98 -5.03 13.57 -7.69
C GLU A 98 -4.45 13.08 -6.36
N ILE A 99 -4.45 11.76 -6.17
CA ILE A 99 -3.59 11.16 -5.17
C ILE A 99 -2.22 11.28 -5.82
N GLU A 100 -1.55 12.40 -5.53
CA GLU A 100 -0.13 12.48 -5.81
C GLU A 100 0.53 11.44 -4.89
N HIS A 101 0.68 10.21 -5.38
CA HIS A 101 1.76 9.36 -4.96
C HIS A 101 3.02 10.02 -5.52
N ASP A 102 3.32 11.19 -4.95
CA ASP A 102 4.49 11.97 -5.31
C ASP A 102 5.70 11.31 -4.65
N HIS A 103 6.26 10.33 -5.35
CA HIS A 103 7.58 9.80 -5.05
C HIS A 103 8.69 10.73 -5.58
N ASP A 104 8.37 11.99 -5.86
CA ASP A 104 9.36 13.02 -6.13
C ASP A 104 10.03 13.43 -4.81
N HIS A 105 11.07 12.69 -4.45
CA HIS A 105 11.96 13.04 -3.34
C HIS A 105 12.61 14.43 -3.47
N SER A 106 12.40 15.14 -4.58
CA SER A 106 12.85 16.51 -4.80
C SER A 106 11.80 17.56 -4.44
N LYS A 107 10.50 17.16 -4.27
CA LYS A 107 9.39 18.06 -3.92
C LYS A 107 8.33 17.33 -3.08
N GLU A 108 8.68 16.89 -1.89
CA GLU A 108 7.68 16.38 -0.95
C GLU A 108 6.75 17.51 -0.50
N VAL A 109 5.65 17.66 -1.21
CA VAL A 109 4.56 18.55 -0.84
C VAL A 109 3.63 17.80 0.09
N SER A 110 3.99 17.60 1.35
CA SER A 110 3.02 17.19 2.33
C SER A 110 2.18 18.40 2.74
N THR A 111 0.90 18.37 2.36
CA THR A 111 -0.09 19.35 2.78
C THR A 111 -0.96 18.69 3.85
N PHE A 112 -0.64 18.90 5.10
CA PHE A 112 -1.46 18.48 6.23
C PHE A 112 -1.72 19.66 7.15
N GLU A 113 -2.79 19.61 7.92
CA GLU A 113 -3.03 20.60 8.98
C GLU A 113 -2.22 20.25 10.23
N ASP A 114 -1.73 21.25 10.94
CA ASP A 114 -0.82 21.05 12.08
C ASP A 114 -1.44 20.21 13.22
N ASP A 115 -2.76 20.12 13.31
CA ASP A 115 -3.52 19.35 14.30
C ASP A 115 -3.82 17.90 13.87
N GLU A 116 -3.47 17.51 12.65
CA GLU A 116 -3.56 16.13 12.16
C GLU A 116 -2.36 15.30 12.60
N VAL A 117 -1.22 15.94 12.92
CA VAL A 117 0.00 15.23 13.32
C VAL A 117 -0.18 14.56 14.68
N GLN A 118 0.02 13.26 14.74
CA GLN A 118 -0.10 12.45 15.95
C GLN A 118 1.26 12.11 16.56
N ASP A 119 1.26 11.87 17.89
CA ASP A 119 2.44 11.33 18.57
C ASP A 119 2.73 9.89 18.08
N ARG A 120 3.98 9.60 17.78
CA ARG A 120 4.44 8.30 17.33
C ARG A 120 5.43 7.66 18.30
N SER A 121 5.49 6.36 18.31
CA SER A 121 6.40 5.59 19.16
C SER A 121 7.57 5.05 18.32
N LEU A 122 8.70 4.75 18.99
CA LEU A 122 9.88 4.19 18.30
C LEU A 122 9.59 2.84 17.61
N SER A 123 8.50 2.15 18.00
CA SER A 123 8.07 0.91 17.35
C SER A 123 7.67 1.08 15.88
N ASP A 124 7.31 2.28 15.46
CA ASP A 124 6.93 2.56 14.08
C ASP A 124 8.15 2.45 13.13
N TRP A 125 9.35 2.64 13.68
CA TRP A 125 10.63 2.46 12.99
C TRP A 125 11.36 1.17 13.40
N ALA A 126 10.67 0.22 14.06
CA ALA A 126 11.29 -1.03 14.49
C ALA A 126 11.76 -1.85 13.27
N GLY A 127 12.99 -2.38 13.35
CA GLY A 127 13.58 -3.16 12.27
C GLY A 127 15.09 -3.06 12.20
N ASP A 128 15.64 -3.73 11.19
CA ASP A 128 17.05 -3.69 10.84
C ASP A 128 17.19 -2.88 9.54
N TRP A 129 17.99 -1.83 9.56
CA TRP A 129 18.04 -0.82 8.51
C TRP A 129 19.46 -0.61 8.02
N HIS A 130 19.65 -0.36 6.71
CA HIS A 130 20.93 0.01 6.14
C HIS A 130 20.90 1.37 5.44
N SER A 131 22.05 2.05 5.42
CA SER A 131 22.18 3.37 4.83
C SER A 131 22.13 3.32 3.30
N ALA A 132 21.40 4.26 2.70
CA ALA A 132 21.40 4.49 1.24
C ALA A 132 22.71 5.15 0.74
N TYR A 133 23.49 5.75 1.61
CA TYR A 133 24.69 6.51 1.23
C TYR A 133 25.74 5.71 0.43
N PRO A 134 26.09 4.46 0.79
CA PRO A 134 27.01 3.65 -0.02
C PRO A 134 26.55 3.43 -1.46
N PHE A 135 25.23 3.22 -1.67
CA PHE A 135 24.66 3.00 -3.00
C PHE A 135 24.66 4.29 -3.86
N ALA A 136 24.50 5.46 -3.22
CA ALA A 136 24.67 6.75 -3.90
C ALA A 136 26.12 7.01 -4.34
N LEU A 137 27.11 6.40 -3.64
CA LEU A 137 28.53 6.58 -3.95
C LEU A 137 29.02 5.63 -5.04
N ASP A 138 28.58 4.37 -5.04
CA ASP A 138 29.11 3.32 -5.90
C ASP A 138 28.50 3.27 -7.30
N GLY A 139 27.44 4.05 -7.53
CA GLY A 139 26.73 4.17 -8.79
C GLY A 139 25.49 3.29 -8.93
N THR A 140 25.12 2.55 -7.87
CA THR A 140 23.91 1.73 -7.86
C THR A 140 22.64 2.57 -8.08
N LEU A 141 22.63 3.82 -7.61
CA LEU A 141 21.48 4.75 -7.74
C LEU A 141 21.58 5.68 -8.97
N ASP A 142 22.50 5.41 -9.92
CA ASP A 142 22.71 6.32 -11.06
C ASP A 142 21.50 6.35 -12.01
N ASP A 143 20.76 5.26 -12.13
CA ASP A 143 19.56 5.18 -12.97
C ASP A 143 18.42 6.01 -12.34
N ALA A 144 18.25 5.99 -11.02
CA ALA A 144 17.32 6.87 -10.31
C ALA A 144 17.63 8.36 -10.56
N PHE A 145 18.90 8.75 -10.47
CA PHE A 145 19.29 10.14 -10.76
C PHE A 145 19.09 10.53 -12.24
N ALA A 146 19.19 9.56 -13.14
CA ALA A 146 18.89 9.79 -14.56
C ALA A 146 17.38 9.98 -14.79
N ALA A 147 16.54 9.17 -14.15
CA ALA A 147 15.09 9.31 -14.22
C ALA A 147 14.63 10.65 -13.64
N MET A 148 15.09 11.03 -12.44
CA MET A 148 14.79 12.33 -11.83
C MET A 148 15.19 13.52 -12.74
N ALA A 149 16.24 13.36 -13.55
CA ALA A 149 16.69 14.42 -14.47
C ALA A 149 15.80 14.55 -15.71
N GLU A 150 14.99 13.57 -16.03
CA GLU A 150 14.03 13.65 -17.15
C GLU A 150 12.83 14.54 -16.81
N GLU A 151 12.42 14.56 -15.53
CA GLU A 151 11.25 15.27 -15.04
C GLU A 151 11.59 16.55 -14.27
N GLY A 152 12.79 16.64 -13.69
CA GLY A 152 13.20 17.73 -12.81
C GLY A 152 14.03 18.83 -13.50
N GLU A 153 14.46 19.81 -12.70
CA GLU A 153 15.23 20.97 -13.16
C GLU A 153 16.75 20.76 -13.13
N MET A 154 17.24 19.67 -12.51
CA MET A 154 18.68 19.36 -12.38
C MET A 154 19.09 18.27 -13.38
N THR A 155 20.37 18.24 -13.70
CA THR A 155 20.97 17.11 -14.44
C THR A 155 21.19 15.90 -13.52
N ALA A 156 21.33 14.70 -14.08
CA ALA A 156 21.61 13.49 -13.31
C ALA A 156 22.86 13.63 -12.40
N ASP A 157 23.93 14.30 -12.88
CA ASP A 157 25.14 14.56 -12.08
C ASP A 157 24.86 15.55 -10.92
N GLU A 158 23.97 16.52 -11.12
CA GLU A 158 23.56 17.44 -10.06
C GLU A 158 22.69 16.74 -9.02
N TYR A 159 21.72 15.92 -9.43
CA TYR A 159 20.94 15.06 -8.51
C TYR A 159 21.86 14.14 -7.73
N LYS A 160 22.77 13.41 -8.39
CA LYS A 160 23.75 12.55 -7.72
C LYS A 160 24.53 13.32 -6.66
N THR A 161 25.02 14.52 -6.98
CA THR A 161 25.77 15.35 -6.04
C THR A 161 24.90 15.79 -4.86
N TYR A 162 23.64 16.16 -5.12
CA TYR A 162 22.66 16.58 -4.13
C TYR A 162 22.37 15.45 -3.14
N TYR A 163 22.04 14.26 -3.62
CA TYR A 163 21.74 13.09 -2.77
C TYR A 163 22.99 12.57 -2.04
N GLN A 164 24.16 12.58 -2.67
CA GLN A 164 25.40 12.25 -1.99
C GLN A 164 25.71 13.19 -0.81
N ASN A 165 25.35 14.44 -0.91
CA ASN A 165 25.51 15.39 0.19
C ASN A 165 24.45 15.19 1.28
N GLY A 166 23.20 15.02 0.90
CA GLY A 166 22.08 14.84 1.82
C GLY A 166 22.15 13.53 2.62
N TYR A 167 22.47 12.43 1.95
CA TYR A 167 22.56 11.08 2.54
C TYR A 167 23.83 10.85 3.37
N LYS A 168 24.80 11.75 3.29
CA LYS A 168 26.12 11.56 3.87
C LYS A 168 26.08 11.23 5.36
N THR A 169 26.58 10.05 5.71
CA THR A 169 26.71 9.54 7.08
C THR A 169 27.86 8.55 7.16
N ASP A 170 28.42 8.33 8.37
CA ASP A 170 29.34 7.26 8.71
C ASP A 170 28.63 6.06 9.37
N ILE A 171 27.30 6.12 9.52
CA ILE A 171 26.48 5.02 10.03
C ILE A 171 26.07 4.14 8.84
N THR A 172 26.42 2.85 8.93
CA THR A 172 26.07 1.87 7.90
C THR A 172 24.76 1.14 8.16
N ASN A 173 24.46 0.87 9.44
CA ASN A 173 23.25 0.15 9.84
C ASN A 173 22.69 0.71 11.15
N ILE A 174 21.38 0.60 11.27
CA ILE A 174 20.62 0.92 12.48
C ILE A 174 19.71 -0.27 12.78
N ASP A 175 19.75 -0.79 14.03
CA ASP A 175 18.85 -1.84 14.53
C ASP A 175 17.97 -1.23 15.63
N ILE A 176 16.64 -1.26 15.45
CA ILE A 176 15.65 -0.67 16.36
C ILE A 176 14.76 -1.77 16.93
N LYS A 177 14.83 -1.98 18.25
CA LYS A 177 14.06 -3.01 18.96
C LYS A 177 13.47 -2.47 20.27
N GLY A 178 12.17 -2.32 20.30
CA GLY A 178 11.49 -1.66 21.44
C GLY A 178 11.95 -0.22 21.59
N ASP A 179 12.50 0.13 22.77
CA ASP A 179 13.03 1.47 23.02
C ASP A 179 14.54 1.59 22.72
N HIS A 180 15.18 0.53 22.24
CA HIS A 180 16.62 0.45 22.00
C HIS A 180 16.97 0.70 20.54
N ILE A 181 17.99 1.58 20.30
CA ILE A 181 18.62 1.77 18.98
C ILE A 181 20.09 1.40 19.08
N GLU A 182 20.56 0.50 18.21
CA GLU A 182 21.99 0.20 18.00
C GLU A 182 22.44 0.77 16.66
N PHE A 183 23.48 1.56 16.64
CA PHE A 183 24.13 2.13 15.46
C PHE A 183 25.40 1.37 15.15
N THR A 184 25.58 0.98 13.89
CA THR A 184 26.82 0.40 13.37
C THR A 184 27.50 1.40 12.44
N TYR A 185 28.75 1.72 12.70
CA TYR A 185 29.56 2.68 11.94
C TYR A 185 30.45 1.98 10.89
N GLU A 186 30.95 2.74 9.91
CA GLU A 186 31.84 2.24 8.84
C GLU A 186 33.10 1.51 9.37
N ASP A 187 33.61 1.90 10.53
CA ASP A 187 34.77 1.24 11.18
C ASP A 187 34.41 -0.06 11.91
N GLY A 188 33.12 -0.47 11.85
CA GLY A 188 32.56 -1.63 12.52
C GLY A 188 32.25 -1.42 14.00
N LYS A 189 32.41 -0.20 14.51
CA LYS A 189 32.04 0.14 15.89
C LYS A 189 30.51 0.10 16.02
N LYS A 190 30.03 -0.51 17.10
CA LYS A 190 28.64 -0.53 17.49
C LYS A 190 28.43 0.26 18.78
N VAL A 191 27.43 1.10 18.80
CA VAL A 191 26.99 1.86 19.97
C VAL A 191 25.47 1.87 20.04
N GLY A 192 24.89 1.84 21.21
CA GLY A 192 23.44 1.86 21.37
C GLY A 192 23.03 2.50 22.66
N SER A 193 21.78 2.89 22.72
CA SER A 193 21.11 3.43 23.92
C SER A 193 19.62 3.15 23.85
N ASP A 194 18.95 3.19 24.99
CA ASP A 194 17.50 3.27 25.04
C ASP A 194 17.09 4.73 24.83
N TYR A 195 16.03 4.94 24.06
CA TYR A 195 15.52 6.26 23.72
C TYR A 195 14.09 6.44 24.20
N ARG A 196 13.74 7.67 24.52
CA ARG A 196 12.39 8.06 24.89
C ARG A 196 11.87 9.12 23.94
N TYR A 197 10.63 8.99 23.55
CA TYR A 197 9.93 10.02 22.80
C TYR A 197 9.79 11.31 23.62
N VAL A 198 10.03 12.45 22.97
CA VAL A 198 9.93 13.77 23.63
C VAL A 198 9.03 14.75 22.88
N GLY A 199 8.35 14.29 21.84
CA GLY A 199 7.43 15.07 21.03
C GLY A 199 7.89 15.20 19.58
N TYR A 200 7.15 15.97 18.82
CA TYR A 200 7.48 16.33 17.45
C TYR A 200 7.47 17.84 17.26
N TYR A 201 7.98 18.29 16.12
CA TYR A 201 7.71 19.63 15.60
C TYR A 201 7.43 19.55 14.12
N ILE A 202 6.75 20.56 13.58
CA ILE A 202 6.45 20.65 12.17
C ILE A 202 7.49 21.56 11.52
N GLN A 203 8.29 20.99 10.61
CA GLN A 203 9.19 21.73 9.75
C GLN A 203 8.36 22.35 8.61
N ASN A 204 8.50 23.64 8.41
CA ASN A 204 7.91 24.36 7.28
C ASN A 204 9.03 24.84 6.37
N TRP A 205 8.98 24.48 5.09
CA TRP A 205 9.95 24.96 4.11
C TRP A 205 9.45 26.21 3.36
N SER A 206 10.37 26.91 2.74
CA SER A 206 10.07 28.11 1.95
C SER A 206 9.24 27.81 0.71
N THR A 207 9.18 26.58 0.27
CA THR A 207 8.36 26.02 -0.81
C THR A 207 6.88 25.93 -0.45
N GLY A 208 6.53 26.00 0.85
CA GLY A 208 5.18 25.80 1.36
C GLY A 208 4.90 24.37 1.83
N THR A 209 5.86 23.49 1.68
CA THR A 209 5.77 22.09 2.15
C THR A 209 6.04 21.98 3.64
N LYS A 210 5.55 20.90 4.27
CA LYS A 210 5.72 20.63 5.70
C LYS A 210 6.18 19.19 5.91
N ALA A 211 6.85 18.92 7.04
CA ALA A 211 7.11 17.57 7.51
C ALA A 211 7.05 17.49 9.03
N ALA A 212 6.58 16.36 9.56
CA ALA A 212 6.62 16.08 10.99
C ALA A 212 7.97 15.47 11.35
N MET A 213 8.65 16.08 12.33
CA MET A 213 9.97 15.65 12.83
C MET A 213 9.82 15.08 14.22
N TYR A 214 9.93 13.77 14.37
CA TYR A 214 9.70 13.04 15.62
C TYR A 214 10.99 12.94 16.43
N ARG A 215 10.96 13.45 17.66
CA ARG A 215 12.14 13.65 18.51
C ARG A 215 12.27 12.61 19.60
N PHE A 216 13.46 12.05 19.72
CA PHE A 216 13.81 11.08 20.75
C PHE A 216 15.09 11.51 21.47
N GLU A 217 15.15 11.32 22.80
CA GLU A 217 16.32 11.62 23.62
C GLU A 217 16.84 10.34 24.28
N ALA A 218 18.14 10.11 24.24
CA ALA A 218 18.76 8.98 24.90
C ALA A 218 18.49 9.00 26.42
N ALA A 219 18.15 7.84 26.95
CA ALA A 219 17.91 7.66 28.39
C ALA A 219 19.19 7.87 29.22
N ASP A 220 20.34 7.50 28.65
CA ASP A 220 21.66 7.77 29.21
C ASP A 220 22.31 8.95 28.46
N LYS A 221 22.75 9.97 29.21
CA LYS A 221 23.37 11.17 28.60
C LYS A 221 24.84 11.01 28.21
N ASP A 222 25.44 9.88 28.49
CA ASP A 222 26.81 9.53 28.05
C ASP A 222 26.85 8.10 27.52
N PRO A 223 25.97 7.75 26.56
CA PRO A 223 25.84 6.37 26.07
C PRO A 223 26.92 5.98 25.06
N GLY A 224 27.69 6.95 24.55
CA GLY A 224 28.55 6.79 23.38
C GLY A 224 27.78 6.72 22.05
N ALA A 225 26.45 6.71 22.10
CA ALA A 225 25.53 6.86 20.98
C ALA A 225 24.99 8.30 20.92
N PRO A 226 24.38 8.74 19.80
CA PRO A 226 23.75 10.06 19.69
C PRO A 226 22.74 10.32 20.82
N ILE A 227 22.75 11.52 21.39
CA ILE A 227 21.86 11.85 22.52
C ILE A 227 20.50 12.34 22.03
N TYR A 228 20.45 13.15 21.01
CA TYR A 228 19.26 13.75 20.43
C TYR A 228 19.07 13.26 19.01
N ILE A 229 17.93 12.72 18.71
CA ILE A 229 17.60 12.13 17.40
C ILE A 229 16.28 12.68 16.90
N GLU A 230 16.19 12.93 15.60
CA GLU A 230 14.98 13.26 14.88
C GLU A 230 14.77 12.26 13.75
N PHE A 231 13.57 11.65 13.68
CA PHE A 231 13.10 10.84 12.58
C PHE A 231 12.10 11.59 11.72
N ASN A 232 12.13 11.36 10.43
CA ASN A 232 11.12 11.70 9.46
C ASN A 232 11.00 10.56 8.44
N ASP A 233 9.79 10.14 8.14
CA ASP A 233 9.44 9.11 7.15
C ASP A 233 8.19 9.53 6.37
N HIS A 234 7.94 10.84 6.29
CA HIS A 234 6.83 11.51 5.62
C HIS A 234 5.44 11.25 6.25
N MET A 235 5.32 10.30 7.16
CA MET A 235 4.07 9.98 7.84
C MET A 235 3.79 10.92 9.02
N ILE A 236 2.51 11.27 9.21
CA ILE A 236 2.05 12.15 10.29
C ILE A 236 1.28 11.43 11.39
N GLU A 237 0.98 10.16 11.20
CA GLU A 237 0.28 9.28 12.14
C GLU A 237 1.04 7.97 12.36
N PRO A 238 0.68 7.17 13.41
CA PRO A 238 1.35 5.91 13.68
C PRO A 238 1.23 4.91 12.51
N ALA A 239 2.37 4.61 11.88
CA ALA A 239 2.50 3.63 10.81
C ALA A 239 3.90 3.01 10.84
N ALA A 240 4.07 1.80 10.31
CA ALA A 240 5.38 1.22 10.09
C ALA A 240 6.11 1.98 8.98
N ALA A 241 7.35 2.38 9.24
CA ALA A 241 8.16 3.09 8.24
C ALA A 241 8.63 2.14 7.14
N GLU A 242 8.57 2.57 5.89
CA GLU A 242 9.15 1.87 4.74
C GLU A 242 10.59 2.30 4.49
N HIS A 243 10.91 3.55 4.78
CA HIS A 243 12.24 4.13 4.90
C HIS A 243 12.18 5.29 5.89
N PHE A 244 13.31 5.85 6.26
CA PHE A 244 13.32 7.07 7.06
C PHE A 244 14.60 7.88 6.88
N HIS A 245 14.46 9.16 7.17
CA HIS A 245 15.56 10.10 7.36
C HIS A 245 15.85 10.27 8.84
N ILE A 246 17.11 10.29 9.23
CA ILE A 246 17.51 10.48 10.62
C ILE A 246 18.57 11.56 10.76
N ARG A 247 18.41 12.41 11.76
CA ARG A 247 19.39 13.45 12.11
C ARG A 247 19.68 13.42 13.59
N MET A 248 20.87 13.80 13.95
CA MET A 248 21.37 13.54 15.31
C MET A 248 22.27 14.63 15.81
N SER A 249 22.30 14.83 17.13
CA SER A 249 23.24 15.71 17.82
C SER A 249 23.57 15.17 19.21
N ASN A 250 24.77 15.48 19.69
CA ASN A 250 25.17 15.22 21.08
C ASN A 250 25.03 16.46 21.98
N GLU A 251 24.63 17.60 21.45
CA GLU A 251 24.54 18.86 22.18
C GLU A 251 23.10 19.21 22.56
N SER A 252 22.20 19.29 21.59
CA SER A 252 20.78 19.61 21.75
C SER A 252 20.01 19.35 20.45
N PHE A 253 18.68 19.40 20.50
CA PHE A 253 17.85 19.40 19.29
C PHE A 253 18.13 20.63 18.41
N ASP A 254 18.37 21.80 18.98
CA ASP A 254 18.69 23.02 18.23
C ASP A 254 20.06 22.97 17.52
N ALA A 255 20.89 21.99 17.84
CA ALA A 255 22.18 21.76 17.20
C ALA A 255 22.13 20.69 16.11
N ILE A 256 20.96 20.10 15.86
CA ILE A 256 20.76 19.20 14.73
C ILE A 256 20.80 20.03 13.44
N VAL A 257 21.48 19.49 12.42
CA VAL A 257 21.62 20.15 11.11
C VAL A 257 20.25 20.31 10.47
N ASP A 258 20.06 21.42 9.74
CA ASP A 258 18.84 21.70 9.01
C ASP A 258 18.48 20.54 8.06
N PRO A 259 17.21 20.12 7.99
CA PRO A 259 16.77 19.09 7.06
C PRO A 259 17.05 19.40 5.58
N GLU A 260 17.16 20.66 5.18
CA GLU A 260 17.55 21.04 3.81
C GLU A 260 19.03 20.75 3.51
N ASP A 261 19.88 20.66 4.54
CA ASP A 261 21.33 20.47 4.37
C ASP A 261 21.77 19.00 4.56
N SER A 262 20.98 18.17 5.27
CA SER A 262 21.35 16.79 5.59
C SER A 262 20.16 15.94 5.98
N TRP A 263 19.98 14.82 5.28
CA TRP A 263 18.91 13.84 5.51
C TRP A 263 19.40 12.40 5.30
N PRO A 264 20.34 11.89 6.13
CA PRO A 264 20.79 10.51 6.04
C PRO A 264 19.61 9.54 6.02
N THR A 265 19.51 8.74 4.96
CA THR A 265 18.35 7.90 4.66
C THR A 265 18.69 6.44 4.86
N PHE A 266 17.74 5.70 5.42
CA PHE A 266 17.85 4.28 5.73
C PHE A 266 16.66 3.53 5.19
N PHE A 267 16.96 2.38 4.56
CA PHE A 267 15.99 1.42 4.03
C PHE A 267 16.07 0.10 4.80
N PRO A 268 15.05 -0.77 4.75
CA PRO A 268 15.10 -2.11 5.32
C PRO A 268 16.36 -2.87 4.89
N ALA A 269 17.01 -3.55 5.82
CA ALA A 269 18.32 -4.17 5.56
C ALA A 269 18.26 -5.35 4.58
N ASP A 270 17.09 -5.90 4.31
CA ASP A 270 16.82 -6.94 3.30
C ASP A 270 16.55 -6.37 1.90
N MET A 271 16.30 -5.07 1.78
CA MET A 271 16.14 -4.38 0.50
C MET A 271 17.48 -4.26 -0.22
N THR A 272 17.57 -4.69 -1.45
CA THR A 272 18.80 -4.58 -2.26
C THR A 272 19.02 -3.17 -2.76
N GLY A 273 20.25 -2.85 -3.20
CA GLY A 273 20.52 -1.54 -3.81
C GLY A 273 19.76 -1.31 -5.12
N GLU A 274 19.39 -2.36 -5.85
CA GLU A 274 18.56 -2.32 -7.05
C GLU A 274 17.12 -1.94 -6.68
N GLU A 275 16.55 -2.57 -5.68
CA GLU A 275 15.21 -2.23 -5.15
C GLU A 275 15.16 -0.81 -4.56
N ILE A 276 16.23 -0.33 -3.91
CA ILE A 276 16.32 1.07 -3.47
C ILE A 276 16.39 2.03 -4.67
N CYS A 277 17.14 1.68 -5.72
CA CYS A 277 17.19 2.46 -6.95
C CYS A 277 15.80 2.56 -7.58
N GLU A 278 15.12 1.43 -7.75
CA GLU A 278 13.76 1.36 -8.25
C GLU A 278 12.79 2.18 -7.38
N HIS A 279 12.90 2.09 -6.06
CA HIS A 279 12.10 2.89 -5.13
C HIS A 279 12.34 4.40 -5.28
N MET A 280 13.59 4.81 -5.54
CA MET A 280 13.97 6.23 -5.72
C MET A 280 13.70 6.77 -7.12
N GLU A 281 13.69 5.91 -8.13
CA GLU A 281 13.40 6.33 -9.50
C GLU A 281 11.98 6.90 -9.62
N GLY A 282 11.17 6.75 -8.57
CA GLY A 282 9.73 6.96 -8.75
C GLY A 282 9.25 6.09 -9.91
N HIS A 283 10.09 5.06 -10.28
CA HIS A 283 9.54 4.09 -11.15
C HIS A 283 8.23 3.65 -10.52
N ASP A 284 7.32 4.14 -11.12
CA ASP A 284 6.96 3.48 -12.37
C ASP A 284 7.82 2.21 -12.61
N HIS A 285 7.75 1.19 -11.74
CA HIS A 285 7.34 -0.08 -12.27
C HIS A 285 6.33 0.29 -13.32
N GLU A 286 6.70 0.21 -14.70
CA GLU A 286 5.77 0.40 -15.81
C GLU A 286 4.41 0.55 -15.21
N HIS A 287 3.81 1.72 -15.02
CA HIS A 287 2.60 1.74 -14.23
C HIS A 287 1.97 0.39 -14.40
N GLU A 288 2.24 -0.58 -13.55
CA GLU A 288 1.25 -1.58 -13.31
C GLU A 288 0.22 -0.69 -12.68
N GLU A 289 -0.44 0.04 -13.59
CA GLU A 289 -1.52 0.95 -13.37
C GLU A 289 -2.30 0.22 -12.33
N GLU A 290 -2.27 0.68 -11.06
CA GLU A 290 -2.75 -0.10 -9.92
C GLU A 290 -4.06 -0.71 -10.31
N ALA A 291 -4.14 -2.02 -10.27
CA ALA A 291 -5.32 -2.71 -10.74
C ALA A 291 -6.49 -2.25 -9.88
N ASP A 292 -7.52 -1.69 -10.49
CA ASP A 292 -8.74 -1.42 -9.76
C ASP A 292 -9.28 -2.74 -9.21
N GLU A 293 -9.20 -2.89 -7.91
CA GLU A 293 -9.53 -4.13 -7.18
C GLU A 293 -11.02 -4.43 -7.16
N HIS A 294 -11.90 -3.46 -7.52
CA HIS A 294 -13.35 -3.57 -7.42
C HIS A 294 -13.99 -4.41 -8.55
N VAL A 295 -13.31 -5.46 -8.97
CA VAL A 295 -13.67 -6.34 -10.10
C VAL A 295 -15.07 -6.97 -9.99
N TRP A 296 -15.54 -7.17 -8.75
CA TRP A 296 -16.85 -7.76 -8.47
C TRP A 296 -18.03 -6.84 -8.80
N LEU A 297 -17.78 -5.55 -9.06
CA LEU A 297 -18.82 -4.58 -9.44
C LEU A 297 -19.15 -4.62 -10.94
N SER A 298 -18.47 -5.46 -11.73
CA SER A 298 -18.89 -5.89 -13.05
C SER A 298 -19.66 -7.20 -12.96
N LEU A 299 -20.89 -7.24 -13.48
CA LEU A 299 -21.66 -8.48 -13.57
C LEU A 299 -21.04 -9.49 -14.53
N LYS A 300 -20.35 -9.03 -15.57
CA LYS A 300 -19.60 -9.86 -16.53
C LYS A 300 -18.38 -10.50 -15.89
N ASN A 301 -17.62 -9.73 -15.10
CA ASN A 301 -16.54 -10.27 -14.31
C ASN A 301 -17.05 -11.29 -13.28
N ALA A 302 -18.13 -10.96 -12.57
CA ALA A 302 -18.75 -11.86 -11.60
C ALA A 302 -19.14 -13.21 -12.23
N GLU A 303 -19.67 -13.24 -13.45
CA GLU A 303 -19.96 -14.49 -14.16
C GLU A 303 -18.69 -15.33 -14.41
N THR A 304 -17.60 -14.69 -14.81
CA THR A 304 -16.29 -15.34 -15.04
C THR A 304 -15.72 -15.88 -13.72
N LEU A 305 -15.72 -15.07 -12.66
CA LEU A 305 -15.19 -15.42 -11.36
C LEU A 305 -15.96 -16.55 -10.70
N VAL A 306 -17.29 -16.49 -10.74
CA VAL A 306 -18.20 -17.57 -10.27
C VAL A 306 -17.89 -18.87 -11.01
N GLY A 307 -17.63 -18.81 -12.30
CA GLY A 307 -17.23 -19.98 -13.11
C GLY A 307 -15.92 -20.60 -12.60
N ALA A 308 -14.88 -19.80 -12.40
CA ALA A 308 -13.57 -20.25 -11.93
C ALA A 308 -13.64 -20.85 -10.50
N ILE A 309 -14.39 -20.22 -9.61
CA ILE A 309 -14.61 -20.72 -8.24
C ILE A 309 -15.37 -22.08 -8.30
N SER A 310 -16.37 -22.18 -9.15
CA SER A 310 -17.13 -23.43 -9.36
C SER A 310 -16.24 -24.56 -9.85
N ASP A 311 -15.34 -24.30 -10.80
CA ASP A 311 -14.42 -25.31 -11.31
C ASP A 311 -13.48 -25.81 -10.21
N ALA A 312 -12.96 -24.92 -9.37
CA ALA A 312 -12.13 -25.29 -8.23
C ALA A 312 -12.89 -26.16 -7.21
N LEU A 313 -14.14 -25.79 -6.90
CA LEU A 313 -15.00 -26.56 -5.98
C LEU A 313 -15.35 -27.94 -6.56
N GLN A 314 -15.61 -28.05 -7.86
CA GLN A 314 -15.86 -29.33 -8.56
C GLN A 314 -14.64 -30.27 -8.54
N GLU A 315 -13.43 -29.70 -8.56
CA GLU A 315 -12.20 -30.50 -8.43
C GLU A 315 -11.98 -30.98 -7.00
N LEU A 316 -12.27 -30.15 -5.99
CA LEU A 316 -12.12 -30.49 -4.58
C LEU A 316 -13.17 -31.53 -4.14
N ASP A 317 -14.39 -31.40 -4.62
CA ASP A 317 -15.51 -32.28 -4.27
C ASP A 317 -16.18 -32.83 -5.55
N SER A 318 -15.50 -33.78 -6.18
CA SER A 318 -15.94 -34.39 -7.44
C SER A 318 -17.25 -35.16 -7.33
N ASP A 319 -17.63 -35.62 -6.14
CA ASP A 319 -18.88 -36.34 -5.90
C ASP A 319 -20.10 -35.42 -6.06
N ASN A 320 -19.96 -34.12 -5.82
CA ASN A 320 -21.02 -33.13 -5.91
C ASN A 320 -20.88 -32.21 -7.13
N LYS A 321 -19.94 -32.47 -8.05
CA LYS A 321 -19.64 -31.59 -9.21
C LYS A 321 -20.85 -31.22 -10.05
N ASP A 322 -21.76 -32.16 -10.33
CA ASP A 322 -22.95 -31.93 -11.16
C ASP A 322 -23.94 -30.97 -10.46
N THR A 323 -23.98 -31.01 -9.12
CA THR A 323 -24.78 -30.09 -8.31
C THR A 323 -24.19 -28.68 -8.37
N TYR A 324 -22.87 -28.55 -8.19
CA TYR A 324 -22.19 -27.25 -8.26
C TYR A 324 -22.31 -26.64 -9.64
N ALA A 325 -22.10 -27.42 -10.70
CA ALA A 325 -22.30 -26.93 -12.08
C ALA A 325 -23.73 -26.44 -12.34
N ALA A 326 -24.75 -27.16 -11.84
CA ALA A 326 -26.14 -26.75 -11.99
C ALA A 326 -26.46 -25.46 -11.21
N ASN A 327 -25.98 -25.35 -9.97
CA ASN A 327 -26.16 -24.14 -9.15
C ASN A 327 -25.45 -22.94 -9.77
N THR A 328 -24.22 -23.12 -10.25
CA THR A 328 -23.44 -22.11 -10.97
C THR A 328 -24.20 -21.61 -12.20
N SER A 329 -24.70 -22.51 -13.04
CA SER A 329 -25.47 -22.12 -14.22
C SER A 329 -26.71 -21.30 -13.86
N ALA A 330 -27.43 -21.74 -12.81
CA ALA A 330 -28.62 -21.01 -12.34
C ALA A 330 -28.29 -19.63 -11.74
N TYR A 331 -27.12 -19.50 -11.12
CA TYR A 331 -26.66 -18.22 -10.58
C TYR A 331 -26.21 -17.27 -11.68
N ILE A 332 -25.43 -17.75 -12.65
CA ILE A 332 -25.02 -16.99 -13.85
C ILE A 332 -26.25 -16.50 -14.62
N GLU A 333 -27.33 -17.31 -14.76
CA GLU A 333 -28.58 -16.85 -15.38
C GLU A 333 -29.19 -15.65 -14.63
N LYS A 334 -29.08 -15.59 -13.29
CA LYS A 334 -29.55 -14.43 -12.51
C LYS A 334 -28.64 -13.20 -12.74
N LEU A 335 -27.32 -13.38 -12.80
CA LEU A 335 -26.36 -12.30 -13.10
C LEU A 335 -26.61 -11.72 -14.48
N SER A 336 -26.73 -12.59 -15.52
CA SER A 336 -27.03 -12.16 -16.89
C SER A 336 -28.38 -11.43 -17.01
N ALA A 337 -29.41 -11.88 -16.26
CA ALA A 337 -30.70 -11.20 -16.24
C ALA A 337 -30.57 -9.79 -15.63
N LEU A 338 -29.82 -9.66 -14.54
CA LEU A 338 -29.54 -8.38 -13.89
C LEU A 338 -28.72 -7.45 -14.78
N ASP A 339 -27.69 -7.99 -15.49
CA ASP A 339 -26.91 -7.24 -16.49
C ASP A 339 -27.82 -6.65 -17.59
N GLY A 340 -28.78 -7.44 -18.07
CA GLY A 340 -29.78 -6.97 -19.04
C GLY A 340 -30.69 -5.86 -18.48
N GLU A 341 -31.04 -5.88 -17.18
CA GLU A 341 -31.80 -4.83 -16.54
C GLU A 341 -30.99 -3.52 -16.42
N TYR A 342 -29.70 -3.60 -16.01
CA TYR A 342 -28.79 -2.46 -15.99
C TYR A 342 -28.62 -1.84 -17.37
N GLN A 343 -28.34 -2.68 -18.40
CA GLN A 343 -28.23 -2.20 -19.79
C GLN A 343 -29.50 -1.48 -20.24
N SER A 344 -30.67 -2.06 -19.96
CA SER A 344 -31.97 -1.46 -20.33
C SER A 344 -32.21 -0.13 -19.63
N ALA A 345 -31.82 -0.03 -18.37
CA ALA A 345 -31.94 1.22 -17.58
C ALA A 345 -31.04 2.32 -18.17
N VAL A 346 -29.80 1.97 -18.50
CA VAL A 346 -28.84 2.92 -19.10
C VAL A 346 -29.27 3.32 -20.52
N ASP A 347 -29.77 2.40 -21.32
CA ASP A 347 -30.24 2.70 -22.68
C ASP A 347 -31.45 3.66 -22.66
N GLY A 348 -32.30 3.54 -21.64
CA GLY A 348 -33.47 4.43 -21.43
C GLY A 348 -33.14 5.77 -20.76
N ALA A 349 -31.92 5.94 -20.24
CA ALA A 349 -31.54 7.13 -19.50
C ALA A 349 -31.34 8.35 -20.41
N ALA A 350 -31.86 9.52 -19.98
CA ALA A 350 -31.70 10.79 -20.69
C ALA A 350 -30.25 11.35 -20.52
N HIS A 351 -29.62 11.02 -19.43
CA HIS A 351 -28.24 11.39 -19.09
C HIS A 351 -27.45 10.12 -18.76
N LYS A 352 -26.22 10.03 -19.25
CA LYS A 352 -25.33 8.89 -19.04
C LYS A 352 -24.07 9.29 -18.27
N THR A 353 -24.20 10.30 -17.42
CA THR A 353 -23.14 10.79 -16.57
C THR A 353 -23.53 10.61 -15.12
N LEU A 354 -22.64 10.03 -14.32
CA LEU A 354 -22.77 9.83 -12.88
C LEU A 354 -21.89 10.84 -12.14
N LEU A 355 -22.31 11.22 -10.95
CA LEU A 355 -21.53 12.09 -10.06
C LEU A 355 -21.37 11.42 -8.71
N PHE A 356 -20.14 11.23 -8.28
CA PHE A 356 -19.77 10.64 -7.00
C PHE A 356 -19.07 11.69 -6.14
N GLY A 357 -19.60 11.97 -4.96
CA GLY A 357 -19.02 12.88 -3.98
C GLY A 357 -18.10 12.16 -2.97
N ASP A 358 -17.66 10.97 -3.29
CA ASP A 358 -16.86 10.08 -2.44
C ASP A 358 -15.93 9.26 -3.33
N ARG A 359 -15.26 8.20 -2.78
CA ARG A 359 -14.45 7.23 -3.53
C ARG A 359 -15.26 6.61 -4.69
N PHE A 360 -14.57 6.27 -5.75
CA PHE A 360 -15.19 5.75 -6.96
C PHE A 360 -14.81 4.27 -7.23
N PRO A 361 -15.44 3.29 -6.58
CA PRO A 361 -15.15 1.87 -6.79
C PRO A 361 -15.89 1.29 -8.02
N PHE A 362 -16.51 2.10 -8.87
CA PHE A 362 -17.46 1.66 -9.91
C PHE A 362 -16.86 1.67 -11.33
N ARG A 363 -15.52 1.65 -11.47
CA ARG A 363 -14.82 1.68 -12.76
C ARG A 363 -15.35 0.63 -13.75
N TYR A 364 -15.44 -0.62 -13.31
CA TYR A 364 -15.94 -1.72 -14.15
C TYR A 364 -17.40 -1.53 -14.53
N LEU A 365 -18.26 -1.08 -13.61
CA LEU A 365 -19.68 -0.85 -13.89
C LEU A 365 -19.88 0.25 -14.93
N VAL A 366 -19.20 1.38 -14.81
CA VAL A 366 -19.38 2.49 -15.77
C VAL A 366 -18.92 2.09 -17.17
N ASP A 367 -17.82 1.35 -17.26
CA ASP A 367 -17.31 0.87 -18.54
C ASP A 367 -18.22 -0.20 -19.15
N ASP A 368 -18.75 -1.12 -18.36
CA ASP A 368 -19.66 -2.16 -18.83
C ASP A 368 -20.89 -1.60 -19.57
N TYR A 369 -21.36 -0.45 -19.12
CA TYR A 369 -22.59 0.18 -19.67
C TYR A 369 -22.33 1.48 -20.43
N GLY A 370 -21.07 1.87 -20.65
CA GLY A 370 -20.69 3.07 -21.42
C GLY A 370 -21.19 4.36 -20.75
N LEU A 371 -21.06 4.45 -19.43
CA LEU A 371 -21.38 5.64 -18.64
C LEU A 371 -20.14 6.53 -18.52
N SER A 372 -20.37 7.85 -18.49
CA SER A 372 -19.36 8.84 -18.06
C SER A 372 -19.53 9.14 -16.58
N TYR A 373 -18.48 9.58 -15.91
CA TYR A 373 -18.58 9.90 -14.50
C TYR A 373 -17.66 11.06 -14.10
N TYR A 374 -17.99 11.66 -12.94
CA TYR A 374 -17.14 12.53 -12.15
C TYR A 374 -17.10 11.98 -10.74
N ALA A 375 -15.95 11.97 -10.12
CA ALA A 375 -15.77 11.51 -8.75
C ALA A 375 -14.80 12.40 -7.98
N ALA A 376 -14.92 12.41 -6.66
CA ALA A 376 -14.04 13.19 -5.80
C ALA A 376 -12.68 12.49 -5.59
N PHE A 377 -12.69 11.14 -5.51
CA PHE A 377 -11.51 10.32 -5.21
C PHE A 377 -11.48 9.05 -6.06
N ALA A 378 -10.29 8.50 -6.29
CA ALA A 378 -10.10 7.18 -6.87
C ALA A 378 -10.70 6.07 -5.98
N GLY A 379 -10.93 4.88 -6.55
CA GLY A 379 -11.62 3.78 -5.88
C GLY A 379 -10.87 3.21 -4.69
N CYS A 380 -9.58 3.00 -4.84
CA CYS A 380 -8.69 2.41 -3.83
C CYS A 380 -8.06 3.47 -2.89
N SER A 381 -8.44 4.76 -3.03
CA SER A 381 -7.95 5.81 -2.15
C SER A 381 -8.33 5.58 -0.68
N ALA A 382 -7.41 5.83 0.23
CA ALA A 382 -7.68 5.91 1.66
C ALA A 382 -8.33 7.24 2.07
N GLU A 383 -8.29 8.26 1.22
CA GLU A 383 -8.82 9.59 1.43
C GLU A 383 -10.36 9.59 1.49
N SER A 384 -10.93 10.32 2.45
CA SER A 384 -12.38 10.40 2.67
C SER A 384 -12.95 11.83 2.66
N GLU A 385 -12.09 12.86 2.60
CA GLU A 385 -12.51 14.27 2.64
C GLU A 385 -12.06 15.03 1.38
N ALA A 386 -13.04 15.50 0.59
CA ALA A 386 -12.80 16.25 -0.62
C ALA A 386 -12.30 17.67 -0.34
N SER A 387 -11.27 18.12 -1.06
CA SER A 387 -10.82 19.50 -1.02
C SER A 387 -11.89 20.48 -1.56
N PHE A 388 -11.74 21.76 -1.23
CA PHE A 388 -12.64 22.82 -1.78
C PHE A 388 -12.56 22.92 -3.30
N GLU A 389 -11.46 22.57 -3.94
CA GLU A 389 -11.29 22.57 -5.40
C GLU A 389 -12.05 21.41 -6.05
N THR A 390 -12.09 20.26 -5.41
CA THR A 390 -12.85 19.09 -5.88
C THR A 390 -14.37 19.32 -5.85
N VAL A 391 -14.86 20.17 -4.93
CA VAL A 391 -16.30 20.45 -4.75
C VAL A 391 -16.75 21.70 -5.55
N SER A 392 -15.87 22.49 -6.10
CA SER A 392 -16.19 23.74 -6.81
C SER A 392 -16.26 23.58 -8.32
#